data_06f77a17991ed27ff7d6661addd06208
#
_entry.id   06f77a17991ed27ff7d6661addd06208
#
_cell.length_a   1.000
_cell.length_b   1.000
_cell.length_c   1.000
_cell.angle_alpha   90.00
_cell.angle_beta   90.00
_cell.angle_gamma   90.00
#
_symmetry.space_group_name_H-M   'P 1'
#
loop_
_entity.id
_entity.type
_entity.pdbx_description
1 polymer ?
#
loop_
_entity_poly.entity_id
_entity_poly.type
_entity_poly.pdbx_seq_one_letter_code
_entity_poly.pdbx_strand_id
1 'polypeptide(L)'
;MKQFLSLFLMMMAFQTASSQNIQLHYDFGRNLYPDEEATRQKVTATLEQYKADDWGSWYYFVDLDLSRKETLGAYTEISREFNVSKKLPLAVHVEYDGGLGSRTGSYQQAALAGIAYNGYTPTFSSTWSVQLLYKRFFKSYDFNTAYNSLQLTGVWGVHFFNHKMSFSGFVDFWRGQKANGHGQLVILSEPQLWYNITNHFSIGSEVEISNNFIYNTVNDKSFFVNPTLGVKWNF
;
A
#
# COMPACT_ATOMS: atom_id res chain seq x y z
N MET A 1 24.48 -9.29 9.08
CA MET A 1 25.35 -8.76 8.03
C MET A 1 24.96 -9.26 6.62
N LYS A 2 24.80 -10.56 6.36
CA LYS A 2 24.45 -11.07 5.00
C LYS A 2 23.09 -10.57 4.50
N GLN A 3 22.10 -10.40 5.35
CA GLN A 3 20.76 -9.90 4.98
C GLN A 3 20.76 -8.39 4.66
N PHE A 4 21.56 -7.59 5.36
CA PHE A 4 21.76 -6.17 5.02
C PHE A 4 22.46 -6.00 3.66
N LEU A 5 23.38 -6.89 3.33
CA LEU A 5 24.07 -6.86 2.04
C LEU A 5 23.14 -7.25 0.88
N SER A 6 22.21 -8.20 1.12
CA SER A 6 21.19 -8.61 0.14
C SER A 6 20.20 -7.48 -0.15
N LEU A 7 19.74 -6.77 0.88
CA LEU A 7 18.87 -5.59 0.74
C LEU A 7 19.59 -4.45 0.02
N PHE A 8 20.86 -4.22 0.33
CA PHE A 8 21.70 -3.20 -0.31
C PHE A 8 22.02 -3.53 -1.77
N LEU A 9 22.24 -4.79 -2.12
CA LEU A 9 22.43 -5.25 -3.50
C LEU A 9 21.13 -5.17 -4.32
N MET A 10 19.97 -5.40 -3.71
CA MET A 10 18.67 -5.20 -4.35
C MET A 10 18.43 -3.72 -4.66
N MET A 11 18.86 -2.80 -3.77
CA MET A 11 18.79 -1.34 -4.02
C MET A 11 19.69 -0.87 -5.17
N MET A 12 20.84 -1.50 -5.39
CA MET A 12 21.79 -1.09 -6.46
C MET A 12 21.33 -1.48 -7.87
N ALA A 13 20.42 -2.44 -8.02
CA ALA A 13 19.93 -2.89 -9.33
C ALA A 13 18.91 -1.94 -9.98
N PHE A 14 18.43 -0.92 -9.27
CA PHE A 14 17.33 -0.06 -9.71
C PHE A 14 17.70 1.40 -9.97
N GLN A 15 18.96 1.71 -10.23
CA GLN A 15 19.46 3.10 -10.39
C GLN A 15 18.92 3.93 -11.58
N THR A 16 17.91 3.49 -12.30
CA THR A 16 17.41 4.21 -13.48
C THR A 16 16.00 4.80 -13.38
N ALA A 17 15.33 4.71 -12.22
CA ALA A 17 13.94 5.15 -12.10
C ALA A 17 13.81 6.34 -11.14
N SER A 18 13.42 7.47 -11.67
CA SER A 18 13.35 8.78 -11.01
C SER A 18 12.20 8.97 -10.00
N SER A 19 11.52 7.94 -9.56
CA SER A 19 10.40 8.02 -8.61
C SER A 19 10.38 6.87 -7.59
N GLN A 20 11.54 6.30 -7.32
CA GLN A 20 11.69 5.30 -6.26
C GLN A 20 11.93 5.96 -4.91
N ASN A 21 11.35 5.38 -3.88
CA ASN A 21 11.67 5.76 -2.52
C ASN A 21 11.74 4.54 -1.60
N ILE A 22 12.43 4.71 -0.50
CA ILE A 22 12.41 3.78 0.62
C ILE A 22 11.94 4.54 1.86
N GLN A 23 11.06 3.91 2.61
CA GLN A 23 10.47 4.46 3.83
C GLN A 23 10.79 3.54 5.00
N LEU A 24 10.90 4.11 6.18
CA LEU A 24 10.98 3.35 7.43
C LEU A 24 9.99 3.97 8.41
N HIS A 25 9.03 3.19 8.86
CA HIS A 25 7.96 3.60 9.75
C HIS A 25 8.08 2.93 11.11
N TYR A 26 7.85 3.71 12.16
CA TYR A 26 7.55 3.18 13.50
C TYR A 26 6.04 3.30 13.73
N ASP A 27 5.37 2.17 13.91
CA ASP A 27 3.94 2.03 14.06
C ASP A 27 3.52 2.06 15.53
N PHE A 28 2.52 2.88 15.86
CA PHE A 28 1.96 3.03 17.20
C PHE A 28 0.70 2.20 17.43
N GLY A 29 0.15 1.50 16.44
CA GLY A 29 -1.09 0.74 16.52
C GLY A 29 -1.10 -0.23 17.70
N ARG A 30 -0.06 -1.05 17.83
CA ARG A 30 0.10 -1.95 18.98
C ARG A 30 0.18 -1.24 20.35
N ASN A 31 0.54 0.03 20.38
CA ASN A 31 0.56 0.81 21.62
C ASN A 31 -0.84 1.34 21.96
N LEU A 32 -1.64 1.63 20.92
CA LEU A 32 -3.02 2.12 21.04
C LEU A 32 -4.02 0.99 21.28
N TYR A 33 -3.75 -0.18 20.71
CA TYR A 33 -4.62 -1.36 20.74
C TYR A 33 -3.81 -2.60 21.17
N PRO A 34 -3.32 -2.65 22.43
CA PRO A 34 -2.36 -3.66 22.86
C PRO A 34 -2.91 -5.09 22.85
N ASP A 35 -4.22 -5.24 23.02
CA ASP A 35 -4.88 -6.54 23.05
C ASP A 35 -5.31 -6.97 21.64
N GLU A 36 -5.96 -6.08 20.88
CA GLU A 36 -6.50 -6.37 19.56
C GLU A 36 -5.39 -6.50 18.50
N GLU A 37 -4.31 -5.73 18.65
CA GLU A 37 -3.18 -5.71 17.73
C GLU A 37 -1.87 -6.20 18.37
N ALA A 38 -1.97 -7.14 19.31
CA ALA A 38 -0.83 -7.67 20.07
C ALA A 38 0.32 -8.20 19.18
N THR A 39 0.00 -8.67 17.97
CA THR A 39 0.96 -9.23 17.01
C THR A 39 1.40 -8.25 15.93
N ARG A 40 0.81 -7.05 15.86
CA ARG A 40 1.15 -6.02 14.88
C ARG A 40 2.61 -5.61 15.03
N GLN A 41 3.30 -5.49 13.92
CA GLN A 41 4.71 -5.11 13.92
C GLN A 41 4.87 -3.62 14.19
N LYS A 42 5.97 -3.26 14.87
CA LYS A 42 6.26 -1.86 15.22
C LYS A 42 7.13 -1.15 14.20
N VAL A 43 7.75 -1.89 13.31
CA VAL A 43 8.65 -1.31 12.30
C VAL A 43 8.35 -1.96 10.95
N THR A 44 8.03 -1.12 9.98
CA THR A 44 7.85 -1.50 8.58
C THR A 44 8.82 -0.71 7.71
N ALA A 45 9.49 -1.40 6.80
CA ALA A 45 10.26 -0.77 5.74
C ALA A 45 9.52 -0.95 4.41
N THR A 46 9.21 0.17 3.75
CA THR A 46 8.50 0.18 2.46
C THR A 46 9.47 0.56 1.35
N LEU A 47 9.50 -0.22 0.28
CA LEU A 47 10.08 0.15 -1.01
C LEU A 47 8.94 0.45 -1.97
N GLU A 48 8.91 1.65 -2.52
CA GLU A 48 7.83 2.09 -3.40
C GLU A 48 8.38 2.68 -4.69
N GLN A 49 7.68 2.44 -5.79
CA GLN A 49 7.95 3.08 -7.07
C GLN A 49 6.68 3.37 -7.84
N TYR A 50 6.60 4.59 -8.38
CA TYR A 50 5.70 4.97 -9.45
C TYR A 50 6.51 5.38 -10.69
N LYS A 51 6.12 4.91 -11.87
CA LYS A 51 6.74 5.28 -13.14
C LYS A 51 5.70 5.39 -14.23
N ALA A 52 5.57 6.58 -14.82
CA ALA A 52 4.79 6.78 -16.04
C ALA A 52 5.64 6.49 -17.29
N ASP A 53 4.99 5.98 -18.35
CA ASP A 53 5.55 5.79 -19.68
C ASP A 53 4.55 6.15 -20.78
N ASP A 54 4.90 5.92 -22.05
CA ASP A 54 4.05 6.26 -23.22
C ASP A 54 2.72 5.49 -23.27
N TRP A 55 2.61 4.38 -22.55
CA TRP A 55 1.46 3.47 -22.55
C TRP A 55 0.56 3.67 -21.35
N GLY A 56 1.09 4.26 -20.24
CA GLY A 56 0.41 4.45 -18.98
C GLY A 56 1.35 4.56 -17.81
N SER A 57 1.17 3.75 -16.76
CA SER A 57 2.01 3.81 -15.56
C SER A 57 2.21 2.45 -14.92
N TRP A 58 3.34 2.29 -14.25
CA TRP A 58 3.63 1.21 -13.29
C TRP A 58 3.60 1.76 -11.89
N TYR A 59 3.05 1.00 -10.98
CA TYR A 59 3.18 1.23 -9.55
C TYR A 59 3.45 -0.09 -8.85
N TYR A 60 4.33 -0.08 -7.89
CA TYR A 60 4.48 -1.16 -6.93
C TYR A 60 4.99 -0.66 -5.60
N PHE A 61 4.66 -1.39 -4.56
CA PHE A 61 5.36 -1.30 -3.29
C PHE A 61 5.60 -2.68 -2.68
N VAL A 62 6.56 -2.72 -1.78
CA VAL A 62 6.86 -3.88 -0.94
C VAL A 62 7.04 -3.41 0.48
N ASP A 63 6.19 -3.91 1.37
CA ASP A 63 6.28 -3.68 2.80
C ASP A 63 6.98 -4.86 3.47
N LEU A 64 8.00 -4.56 4.23
CA LEU A 64 8.75 -5.52 5.03
C LEU A 64 8.47 -5.29 6.51
N ASP A 65 7.75 -6.20 7.13
CA ASP A 65 7.54 -6.21 8.58
C ASP A 65 8.79 -6.67 9.29
N LEU A 66 9.39 -5.78 10.08
CA LEU A 66 10.68 -6.00 10.68
C LEU A 66 10.57 -6.28 12.19
N SER A 67 11.34 -7.25 12.64
CA SER A 67 11.62 -7.47 14.05
C SER A 67 13.11 -7.34 14.33
N ARG A 68 13.51 -7.41 15.61
CA ARG A 68 14.94 -7.38 15.98
C ARG A 68 15.75 -8.53 15.40
N LYS A 69 15.13 -9.63 15.02
CA LYS A 69 15.81 -10.89 14.63
C LYS A 69 15.55 -11.29 13.19
N GLU A 70 14.40 -10.96 12.64
CA GLU A 70 13.93 -11.49 11.35
C GLU A 70 12.97 -10.51 10.64
N THR A 71 12.82 -10.66 9.34
CA THR A 71 11.71 -10.12 8.58
C THR A 71 10.52 -11.05 8.77
N LEU A 72 9.42 -10.54 9.33
CA LEU A 72 8.25 -11.34 9.68
C LEU A 72 7.25 -11.48 8.54
N GLY A 73 7.23 -10.52 7.63
CA GLY A 73 6.36 -10.51 6.47
C GLY A 73 6.93 -9.65 5.35
N ALA A 74 6.53 -9.96 4.15
CA ALA A 74 6.75 -9.15 2.95
C ALA A 74 5.44 -9.13 2.17
N TYR A 75 4.75 -7.99 2.19
CA TYR A 75 3.53 -7.76 1.41
C TYR A 75 3.87 -6.90 0.20
N THR A 76 3.22 -7.12 -0.92
CA THR A 76 3.43 -6.35 -2.14
C THR A 76 2.15 -6.18 -2.92
N GLU A 77 2.02 -5.02 -3.54
CA GLU A 77 1.11 -4.78 -4.63
C GLU A 77 1.92 -4.34 -5.85
N ILE A 78 1.53 -4.82 -7.01
CA ILE A 78 2.10 -4.41 -8.29
C ILE A 78 0.99 -4.19 -9.29
N SER A 79 0.94 -3.00 -9.85
CA SER A 79 -0.09 -2.62 -10.81
C SER A 79 0.47 -2.04 -12.10
N ARG A 80 -0.32 -2.18 -13.15
CA ARG A 80 -0.06 -1.59 -14.45
C ARG A 80 -1.33 -0.93 -14.97
N GLU A 81 -1.22 0.31 -15.37
CA GLU A 81 -2.25 1.01 -16.12
C GLU A 81 -1.86 1.13 -17.60
N PHE A 82 -2.85 0.95 -18.47
CA PHE A 82 -2.73 1.16 -19.91
C PHE A 82 -3.72 2.24 -20.33
N ASN A 83 -3.21 3.37 -20.81
CA ASN A 83 -4.04 4.47 -21.30
C ASN A 83 -4.91 4.02 -22.48
N VAL A 84 -6.23 4.18 -22.37
CA VAL A 84 -7.15 3.86 -23.46
C VAL A 84 -6.92 4.79 -24.65
N SER A 85 -6.58 6.05 -24.37
CA SER A 85 -6.28 7.06 -25.39
C SER A 85 -5.51 8.22 -24.76
N LYS A 86 -4.65 8.87 -25.56
CA LYS A 86 -3.97 10.11 -25.14
C LYS A 86 -4.94 11.30 -24.89
N LYS A 87 -6.18 11.20 -25.34
CA LYS A 87 -7.19 12.26 -25.22
C LYS A 87 -8.18 12.04 -24.08
N LEU A 88 -8.23 10.84 -23.55
CA LEU A 88 -9.18 10.47 -22.49
C LEU A 88 -8.42 10.16 -21.20
N PRO A 89 -8.89 10.65 -20.06
CA PRO A 89 -8.30 10.39 -18.75
C PRO A 89 -8.66 8.99 -18.23
N LEU A 90 -8.74 8.00 -19.13
CA LEU A 90 -9.15 6.63 -18.83
C LEU A 90 -8.01 5.66 -19.12
N ALA A 91 -7.82 4.72 -18.21
CA ALA A 91 -6.89 3.61 -18.34
C ALA A 91 -7.56 2.28 -17.99
N VAL A 92 -7.06 1.19 -18.57
CA VAL A 92 -7.30 -0.16 -18.07
C VAL A 92 -6.28 -0.42 -16.98
N HIS A 93 -6.74 -0.85 -15.81
CA HIS A 93 -5.92 -1.17 -14.65
C HIS A 93 -5.88 -2.68 -14.43
N VAL A 94 -4.68 -3.21 -14.17
CA VAL A 94 -4.47 -4.59 -13.71
C VAL A 94 -3.52 -4.57 -12.52
N GLU A 95 -3.77 -5.42 -11.52
CA GLU A 95 -3.03 -5.42 -10.27
C GLU A 95 -2.96 -6.83 -9.67
N TYR A 96 -1.90 -7.08 -8.95
CA TYR A 96 -1.71 -8.26 -8.11
C TYR A 96 -1.32 -7.83 -6.71
N ASP A 97 -2.04 -8.38 -5.72
CA ASP A 97 -1.79 -8.22 -4.29
C ASP A 97 -1.34 -9.55 -3.71
N GLY A 98 -0.34 -9.54 -2.84
CA GLY A 98 0.09 -10.75 -2.17
C GLY A 98 1.35 -10.57 -1.34
N GLY A 99 1.87 -11.69 -0.84
CA GLY A 99 3.08 -11.64 -0.03
C GLY A 99 3.33 -12.93 0.74
N LEU A 100 4.40 -12.91 1.51
CA LEU A 100 4.89 -14.03 2.30
C LEU A 100 5.06 -13.60 3.75
N GLY A 101 4.60 -14.43 4.68
CA GLY A 101 4.86 -14.29 6.10
C GLY A 101 5.78 -15.40 6.58
N SER A 102 6.77 -15.10 7.39
CA SER A 102 7.74 -16.07 7.89
C SER A 102 7.12 -17.17 8.78
N ARG A 103 5.96 -16.88 9.37
CA ARG A 103 5.26 -17.78 10.30
C ARG A 103 3.95 -18.32 9.77
N THR A 104 3.33 -17.61 8.84
CA THR A 104 1.97 -17.90 8.35
C THR A 104 1.94 -18.40 6.91
N GLY A 105 3.08 -18.40 6.23
CA GLY A 105 3.14 -18.70 4.79
C GLY A 105 2.75 -17.49 3.94
N SER A 106 1.85 -17.67 2.98
CA SER A 106 1.41 -16.57 2.10
C SER A 106 0.34 -15.71 2.76
N TYR A 107 0.38 -14.38 2.52
CA TYR A 107 -0.80 -13.54 2.68
C TYR A 107 -1.89 -13.95 1.69
N GLN A 108 -3.14 -13.54 1.95
CA GLN A 108 -4.21 -13.77 0.98
C GLN A 108 -3.89 -13.02 -0.30
N GLN A 109 -3.81 -13.75 -1.40
CA GLN A 109 -3.49 -13.20 -2.70
C GLN A 109 -4.74 -12.78 -3.44
N ALA A 110 -4.64 -11.71 -4.23
CA ALA A 110 -5.70 -11.27 -5.12
C ALA A 110 -5.14 -10.81 -6.47
N ALA A 111 -5.98 -10.89 -7.49
CA ALA A 111 -5.76 -10.22 -8.76
C ALA A 111 -6.93 -9.28 -9.03
N LEU A 112 -6.60 -8.08 -9.51
CA LEU A 112 -7.57 -7.05 -9.82
C LEU A 112 -7.48 -6.66 -11.29
N ALA A 113 -8.63 -6.33 -11.89
CA ALA A 113 -8.70 -5.75 -13.21
C ALA A 113 -9.91 -4.83 -13.32
N GLY A 114 -9.75 -3.71 -14.02
CA GLY A 114 -10.84 -2.76 -14.19
C GLY A 114 -10.44 -1.50 -14.92
N ILE A 115 -11.10 -0.42 -14.59
CA ILE A 115 -10.90 0.89 -15.20
C ILE A 115 -10.45 1.90 -14.15
N ALA A 116 -9.57 2.79 -14.57
CA ALA A 116 -9.12 3.95 -13.80
C ALA A 116 -9.48 5.24 -14.53
N TYR A 117 -9.93 6.24 -13.79
CA TYR A 117 -10.10 7.62 -14.23
C TYR A 117 -9.04 8.47 -13.54
N ASN A 118 -8.07 8.97 -14.32
CA ASN A 118 -6.91 9.68 -13.82
C ASN A 118 -7.00 11.17 -14.08
N GLY A 119 -6.60 11.99 -13.12
CA GLY A 119 -6.57 13.41 -13.25
C GLY A 119 -5.37 14.06 -12.60
N TYR A 120 -5.03 15.25 -13.06
CA TYR A 120 -3.94 16.06 -12.53
C TYR A 120 -4.15 17.55 -12.82
N THR A 121 -3.58 18.40 -11.97
CA THR A 121 -3.49 19.84 -12.26
C THR A 121 -2.40 20.12 -13.30
N PRO A 122 -2.49 21.20 -14.09
CA PRO A 122 -1.48 21.54 -15.11
C PRO A 122 -0.05 21.66 -14.57
N THR A 123 0.10 21.98 -13.28
CA THR A 123 1.39 22.08 -12.59
C THR A 123 1.84 20.79 -11.95
N PHE A 124 1.04 19.70 -12.04
CA PHE A 124 1.23 18.45 -11.30
C PHE A 124 1.33 18.62 -9.78
N SER A 125 0.86 19.76 -9.26
CA SER A 125 0.79 19.96 -7.81
C SER A 125 -0.27 19.06 -7.15
N SER A 126 -1.23 18.58 -7.93
CA SER A 126 -2.22 17.60 -7.46
C SER A 126 -2.47 16.57 -8.56
N THR A 127 -2.53 15.31 -8.14
CA THR A 127 -2.88 14.14 -8.96
C THR A 127 -3.95 13.33 -8.23
N TRP A 128 -4.83 12.68 -8.98
CA TRP A 128 -5.82 11.76 -8.41
C TRP A 128 -6.17 10.64 -9.38
N SER A 129 -6.64 9.54 -8.82
CA SER A 129 -7.21 8.43 -9.57
C SER A 129 -8.47 7.93 -8.86
N VAL A 130 -9.48 7.54 -9.63
CA VAL A 130 -10.63 6.77 -9.14
C VAL A 130 -10.72 5.51 -9.97
N GLN A 131 -10.73 4.36 -9.30
CA GLN A 131 -10.65 3.06 -9.96
C GLN A 131 -11.83 2.20 -9.54
N LEU A 132 -12.44 1.51 -10.52
CA LEU A 132 -13.44 0.48 -10.28
C LEU A 132 -12.91 -0.85 -10.79
N LEU A 133 -12.64 -1.76 -9.86
CA LEU A 133 -11.89 -2.98 -10.09
C LEU A 133 -12.73 -4.21 -9.72
N TYR A 134 -12.74 -5.20 -10.60
CA TYR A 134 -13.07 -6.57 -10.22
C TYR A 134 -11.88 -7.16 -9.46
N LYS A 135 -12.13 -7.73 -8.27
CA LYS A 135 -11.11 -8.32 -7.41
C LYS A 135 -11.39 -9.81 -7.22
N ARG A 136 -10.43 -10.63 -7.61
CA ARG A 136 -10.46 -12.08 -7.41
C ARG A 136 -9.51 -12.45 -6.28
N PHE A 137 -10.04 -12.85 -5.14
CA PHE A 137 -9.26 -13.45 -4.06
C PHE A 137 -8.99 -14.93 -4.36
N PHE A 138 -7.72 -15.33 -4.30
CA PHE A 138 -7.34 -16.72 -4.46
C PHE A 138 -7.45 -17.48 -3.14
N LYS A 139 -7.55 -18.80 -3.23
CA LYS A 139 -7.41 -19.66 -2.06
C LYS A 139 -5.95 -19.66 -1.64
N SER A 140 -5.66 -19.07 -0.46
CA SER A 140 -4.31 -19.00 0.09
C SER A 140 -4.07 -20.03 1.21
N TYR A 141 -5.14 -20.52 1.84
CA TYR A 141 -5.10 -21.44 2.97
C TYR A 141 -6.17 -22.53 2.80
N ASP A 142 -6.00 -23.67 3.51
CA ASP A 142 -6.97 -24.75 3.45
C ASP A 142 -8.32 -24.41 4.06
N PHE A 143 -8.34 -23.46 5.00
CA PHE A 143 -9.56 -23.01 5.68
C PHE A 143 -10.33 -21.91 4.95
N ASN A 144 -9.77 -21.30 3.88
CA ASN A 144 -10.48 -20.28 3.10
C ASN A 144 -10.81 -20.76 1.69
N THR A 145 -11.77 -20.10 1.07
CA THR A 145 -12.16 -20.34 -0.33
C THR A 145 -11.85 -19.13 -1.18
N ALA A 146 -11.57 -19.37 -2.45
CA ALA A 146 -11.46 -18.29 -3.42
C ALA A 146 -12.83 -17.63 -3.64
N TYR A 147 -12.89 -16.30 -3.69
CA TYR A 147 -14.13 -15.56 -3.93
C TYR A 147 -13.91 -14.32 -4.79
N ASN A 148 -15.01 -13.79 -5.31
CA ASN A 148 -15.03 -12.61 -6.16
C ASN A 148 -15.53 -11.41 -5.38
N SER A 149 -14.98 -10.23 -5.70
CA SER A 149 -15.35 -8.96 -5.12
C SER A 149 -15.33 -7.86 -6.17
N LEU A 150 -15.81 -6.70 -5.78
CA LEU A 150 -15.57 -5.43 -6.43
C LEU A 150 -14.83 -4.52 -5.46
N GLN A 151 -13.89 -3.74 -5.98
CA GLN A 151 -13.14 -2.73 -5.24
C GLN A 151 -13.32 -1.37 -5.89
N LEU A 152 -13.59 -0.37 -5.09
CA LEU A 152 -13.52 1.04 -5.46
C LEU A 152 -12.32 1.64 -4.76
N THR A 153 -11.37 2.18 -5.54
CA THR A 153 -10.14 2.79 -5.06
C THR A 153 -10.13 4.28 -5.40
N GLY A 154 -9.77 5.10 -4.43
CA GLY A 154 -9.44 6.51 -4.63
C GLY A 154 -7.98 6.75 -4.24
N VAL A 155 -7.18 7.34 -5.15
CA VAL A 155 -5.78 7.68 -4.89
C VAL A 155 -5.58 9.17 -5.05
N TRP A 156 -4.74 9.77 -4.22
CA TRP A 156 -4.40 11.20 -4.33
C TRP A 156 -2.94 11.48 -4.02
N GLY A 157 -2.46 12.56 -4.61
CA GLY A 157 -1.16 13.16 -4.31
C GLY A 157 -1.26 14.68 -4.44
N VAL A 158 -0.85 15.41 -3.41
CA VAL A 158 -0.88 16.88 -3.39
C VAL A 158 0.43 17.41 -2.83
N HIS A 159 1.01 18.38 -3.52
CA HIS A 159 2.22 19.08 -3.09
C HIS A 159 1.90 20.52 -2.70
N PHE A 160 2.39 20.96 -1.55
CA PHE A 160 2.18 22.31 -1.02
C PHE A 160 3.51 23.01 -0.77
N PHE A 161 3.45 24.34 -0.59
CA PHE A 161 4.59 25.17 -0.19
C PHE A 161 5.83 24.93 -1.05
N ASN A 162 5.67 25.02 -2.38
CA ASN A 162 6.74 24.75 -3.33
C ASN A 162 7.40 23.37 -3.11
N HIS A 163 6.59 22.34 -3.02
CA HIS A 163 7.00 20.94 -2.78
C HIS A 163 7.68 20.68 -1.44
N LYS A 164 7.64 21.62 -0.49
CA LYS A 164 8.16 21.38 0.87
C LYS A 164 7.31 20.40 1.67
N MET A 165 6.03 20.28 1.32
CA MET A 165 5.15 19.28 1.91
C MET A 165 4.42 18.50 0.83
N SER A 166 4.19 17.22 1.08
CA SER A 166 3.35 16.37 0.26
C SER A 166 2.34 15.62 1.13
N PHE A 167 1.10 15.56 0.62
CA PHE A 167 0.02 14.76 1.18
C PHE A 167 -0.44 13.78 0.11
N SER A 168 -0.29 12.51 0.36
CA SER A 168 -0.65 11.44 -0.57
C SER A 168 -1.34 10.31 0.15
N GLY A 169 -1.90 9.38 -0.59
CA GLY A 169 -2.50 8.19 -0.02
C GLY A 169 -3.57 7.60 -0.92
N PHE A 170 -4.25 6.62 -0.35
CA PHE A 170 -5.37 5.96 -1.02
C PHE A 170 -6.50 5.68 -0.04
N VAL A 171 -7.65 5.33 -0.59
CA VAL A 171 -8.79 4.73 0.12
C VAL A 171 -9.42 3.66 -0.74
N ASP A 172 -9.59 2.49 -0.14
CA ASP A 172 -10.18 1.32 -0.75
C ASP A 172 -11.47 0.91 -0.04
N PHE A 173 -12.44 0.52 -0.85
CA PHE A 173 -13.70 -0.06 -0.40
C PHE A 173 -13.91 -1.37 -1.17
N TRP A 174 -14.02 -2.49 -0.46
CA TRP A 174 -14.33 -3.77 -1.13
C TRP A 174 -15.22 -4.66 -0.27
N ARG A 175 -15.82 -5.66 -0.91
CA ARG A 175 -16.55 -6.69 -0.19
C ARG A 175 -15.59 -7.79 0.24
N GLY A 176 -15.26 -7.81 1.55
CA GLY A 176 -14.57 -8.92 2.17
C GLY A 176 -15.51 -10.07 2.55
N GLN A 177 -14.94 -11.15 3.07
CA GLN A 177 -15.68 -12.33 3.54
C GLN A 177 -15.31 -12.62 4.99
N LYS A 178 -16.33 -12.76 5.85
CA LYS A 178 -16.18 -13.22 7.24
C LYS A 178 -15.89 -14.72 7.28
N ALA A 179 -15.39 -15.22 8.41
CA ALA A 179 -15.13 -16.64 8.61
C ALA A 179 -16.37 -17.55 8.39
N ASN A 180 -17.57 -17.03 8.62
CA ASN A 180 -18.83 -17.72 8.36
C ASN A 180 -19.32 -17.64 6.90
N GLY A 181 -18.52 -17.08 6.00
CA GLY A 181 -18.83 -16.90 4.58
C GLY A 181 -19.70 -15.69 4.23
N HIS A 182 -20.24 -14.97 5.22
CA HIS A 182 -21.02 -13.76 4.95
C HIS A 182 -20.13 -12.61 4.48
N GLY A 183 -20.62 -11.83 3.53
CA GLY A 183 -19.93 -10.63 3.05
C GLY A 183 -19.94 -9.52 4.11
N GLN A 184 -18.87 -8.73 4.12
CA GLN A 184 -18.76 -7.49 4.89
C GLN A 184 -18.11 -6.40 4.03
N LEU A 185 -18.43 -5.15 4.28
CA LEU A 185 -17.68 -4.03 3.69
C LEU A 185 -16.36 -3.90 4.44
N VAL A 186 -15.28 -3.90 3.69
CA VAL A 186 -13.93 -3.58 4.19
C VAL A 186 -13.56 -2.20 3.68
N ILE A 187 -12.95 -1.40 4.55
CA ILE A 187 -12.42 -0.08 4.25
C ILE A 187 -10.96 -0.07 4.70
N LEU A 188 -10.08 0.41 3.83
CA LEU A 188 -8.68 0.67 4.14
C LEU A 188 -8.29 2.00 3.53
N SER A 189 -7.60 2.84 4.28
CA SER A 189 -7.05 4.10 3.81
C SER A 189 -5.74 4.39 4.50
N GLU A 190 -4.74 4.84 3.74
CA GLU A 190 -3.40 5.17 4.26
C GLU A 190 -2.96 6.56 3.79
N PRO A 191 -3.54 7.64 4.37
CA PRO A 191 -3.04 8.99 4.17
C PRO A 191 -1.63 9.15 4.74
N GLN A 192 -0.76 9.76 3.93
CA GLN A 192 0.63 10.08 4.27
C GLN A 192 0.84 11.59 4.22
N LEU A 193 1.53 12.14 5.20
CA LEU A 193 1.97 13.54 5.21
C LEU A 193 3.48 13.59 5.42
N TRP A 194 4.19 14.19 4.45
CA TRP A 194 5.65 14.28 4.44
C TRP A 194 6.11 15.73 4.41
N TYR A 195 7.12 16.05 5.23
CA TYR A 195 7.89 17.28 5.15
C TYR A 195 9.24 16.98 4.50
N ASN A 196 9.52 17.60 3.35
CA ASN A 196 10.73 17.39 2.56
C ASN A 196 11.84 18.32 3.09
N ILE A 197 12.77 17.76 3.87
CA ILE A 197 13.92 18.47 4.43
C ILE A 197 14.90 18.81 3.30
N THR A 198 15.13 17.82 2.39
CA THR A 198 15.91 17.96 1.18
C THR A 198 15.14 17.35 0.01
N ASN A 199 15.69 17.38 -1.20
CA ASN A 199 15.11 16.69 -2.35
C ASN A 199 15.07 15.15 -2.19
N HIS A 200 15.92 14.62 -1.32
CA HIS A 200 16.05 13.18 -1.10
C HIS A 200 15.48 12.73 0.26
N PHE A 201 15.50 13.58 1.27
CA PHE A 201 15.16 13.17 2.63
C PHE A 201 13.91 13.88 3.14
N SER A 202 12.95 13.09 3.63
CA SER A 202 11.71 13.57 4.23
C SER A 202 11.46 12.91 5.57
N ILE A 203 10.74 13.61 6.44
CA ILE A 203 10.17 13.07 7.67
C ILE A 203 8.65 13.22 7.59
N GLY A 204 7.92 12.29 8.19
CA GLY A 204 6.47 12.34 8.09
C GLY A 204 5.78 11.22 8.85
N SER A 205 4.55 11.01 8.46
CA SER A 205 3.66 10.04 9.07
C SER A 205 2.76 9.45 8.00
N GLU A 206 2.44 8.19 8.17
CA GLU A 206 1.33 7.49 7.53
C GLU A 206 0.33 7.10 8.61
N VAL A 207 -0.94 7.10 8.29
CA VAL A 207 -1.99 6.68 9.21
C VAL A 207 -2.86 5.63 8.53
N GLU A 208 -2.73 4.36 8.93
CA GLU A 208 -3.69 3.34 8.50
C GLU A 208 -5.02 3.59 9.21
N ILE A 209 -6.07 3.80 8.43
CA ILE A 209 -7.45 3.91 8.90
C ILE A 209 -8.22 2.75 8.27
N SER A 210 -8.69 1.83 9.10
CA SER A 210 -9.32 0.63 8.59
C SER A 210 -10.61 0.26 9.31
N ASN A 211 -11.51 -0.40 8.57
CA ASN A 211 -12.72 -1.03 9.14
C ASN A 211 -12.89 -2.42 8.54
N ASN A 212 -13.06 -3.42 9.39
CA ASN A 212 -13.15 -4.84 9.02
C ASN A 212 -11.91 -5.38 8.27
N PHE A 213 -10.80 -4.67 8.25
CA PHE A 213 -9.55 -5.07 7.61
C PHE A 213 -8.65 -5.89 8.57
N ILE A 214 -8.46 -5.38 9.78
CA ILE A 214 -7.64 -6.05 10.79
C ILE A 214 -8.44 -7.21 11.39
N TYR A 215 -7.81 -8.38 11.43
CA TYR A 215 -8.38 -9.57 12.06
C TYR A 215 -8.24 -9.46 13.58
N ASN A 216 -9.36 -9.27 14.25
CA ASN A 216 -9.47 -9.13 15.69
C ASN A 216 -10.36 -10.26 16.25
N THR A 217 -9.85 -10.99 17.24
CA THR A 217 -10.56 -12.07 17.95
C THR A 217 -10.84 -11.78 19.43
N VAL A 218 -10.42 -10.60 19.89
CA VAL A 218 -10.51 -10.23 21.32
C VAL A 218 -11.90 -9.66 21.65
N ASN A 219 -12.43 -8.86 20.74
CA ASN A 219 -13.73 -8.21 20.89
C ASN A 219 -14.34 -7.90 19.51
N ASP A 220 -15.50 -7.23 19.47
CA ASP A 220 -16.23 -6.87 18.24
C ASP A 220 -15.69 -5.59 17.55
N LYS A 221 -14.55 -5.05 18.00
CA LYS A 221 -13.96 -3.85 17.39
C LYS A 221 -13.50 -4.14 15.98
N SER A 222 -13.97 -3.35 15.05
CA SER A 222 -13.64 -3.48 13.62
C SER A 222 -12.94 -2.25 13.04
N PHE A 223 -13.01 -1.10 13.73
CA PHE A 223 -12.44 0.16 13.29
C PHE A 223 -11.16 0.46 14.06
N PHE A 224 -10.07 0.73 13.31
CA PHE A 224 -8.74 1.01 13.84
C PHE A 224 -8.14 2.25 13.16
N VAL A 225 -7.30 2.97 13.91
CA VAL A 225 -6.51 4.10 13.42
C VAL A 225 -5.09 3.91 13.94
N ASN A 226 -4.17 3.59 13.05
CA ASN A 226 -2.80 3.21 13.35
C ASN A 226 -1.83 4.24 12.77
N PRO A 227 -1.47 5.29 13.55
CA PRO A 227 -0.52 6.29 13.10
C PRO A 227 0.91 5.75 13.18
N THR A 228 1.74 6.23 12.27
CA THR A 228 3.18 5.96 12.25
C THR A 228 3.99 7.24 12.37
N LEU A 229 5.27 7.12 12.69
CA LEU A 229 6.29 8.14 12.46
C LEU A 229 7.31 7.55 11.51
N GLY A 230 7.61 8.25 10.42
CA GLY A 230 8.46 7.72 9.37
C GLY A 230 9.51 8.68 8.85
N VAL A 231 10.50 8.08 8.20
CA VAL A 231 11.49 8.76 7.37
C VAL A 231 11.44 8.17 5.98
N LYS A 232 11.69 9.01 4.95
CA LYS A 232 11.67 8.61 3.55
C LYS A 232 12.90 9.12 2.83
N TRP A 233 13.48 8.27 2.01
CA TRP A 233 14.56 8.61 1.09
C TRP A 233 14.10 8.41 -0.35
N ASN A 234 14.15 9.48 -1.14
CA ASN A 234 13.89 9.48 -2.58
C ASN A 234 15.21 9.38 -3.35
N PHE A 235 15.26 8.49 -4.33
CA PHE A 235 16.44 8.24 -5.18
C PHE A 235 16.52 9.20 -6.36
#